data_8b47e487321f952b9f09401745195584
#
_entry.id   8b47e487321f952b9f09401745195584
#
_cell.length_a   1.000
_cell.length_b   1.000
_cell.length_c   1.000
_cell.angle_alpha   90.00
_cell.angle_beta   90.00
_cell.angle_gamma   90.00
#
_symmetry.space_group_name_H-M   'P 1'
#
loop_
_entity.id
_entity.type
_entity.pdbx_description
1 polymer ?
#
loop_
_entity_poly.entity_id
_entity_poly.type
_entity_poly.pdbx_seq_one_letter_code
_entity_poly.pdbx_strand_id
1 'polypeptide(L)'
;MDSYIDIKVRVWRQAGPKAQGHFETYDLKHVFQGASFLEMIDILNEQLVAEHKDPITYDHDCREGICGMCSMYVNGHPHGPDSAITTCQLHMRKFKDGETITVEPWRSRAFPVIKDLMVDRGAYDKIMQAGGFVSVNTGGVPDANAIPIPKPVADEAMDAASCIGCGACATACKNGSAMLFVAAKVSQLALLPQGKIEAAARAKAMVAKMDELGFGNCTNTGACAAECPKSVSLANIARLNREFLAAKFKD
;
A
#
# COMPACT_ATOMS: atom_id res chain seq x y z
N MET A 1 7.86 33.87 -0.79
CA MET A 1 6.47 34.35 -0.62
C MET A 1 5.61 33.11 -0.49
N ASP A 2 4.77 33.04 0.54
CA ASP A 2 3.81 31.96 0.70
C ASP A 2 2.83 32.01 -0.48
N SER A 3 2.64 30.90 -1.13
CA SER A 3 1.76 30.76 -2.29
C SER A 3 0.51 29.98 -1.90
N TYR A 4 -0.65 30.49 -2.28
CA TYR A 4 -1.95 29.90 -1.97
C TYR A 4 -2.71 29.63 -3.25
N ILE A 5 -3.58 28.62 -3.23
CA ILE A 5 -4.43 28.23 -4.35
C ILE A 5 -5.86 28.04 -3.89
N ASP A 6 -6.80 28.30 -4.78
CA ASP A 6 -8.20 27.93 -4.66
C ASP A 6 -8.42 26.64 -5.43
N ILE A 7 -9.09 25.65 -4.83
CA ILE A 7 -9.31 24.34 -5.45
C ILE A 7 -10.72 23.85 -5.24
N LYS A 8 -11.14 22.89 -6.06
CA LYS A 8 -12.32 22.07 -5.84
C LYS A 8 -11.89 20.65 -5.48
N VAL A 9 -12.44 20.13 -4.37
CA VAL A 9 -12.15 18.75 -3.96
C VAL A 9 -13.41 17.91 -4.16
N ARG A 10 -13.35 16.99 -5.12
CA ARG A 10 -14.43 16.06 -5.45
C ARG A 10 -14.17 14.73 -4.77
N VAL A 11 -14.88 14.45 -3.68
CA VAL A 11 -14.61 13.32 -2.79
C VAL A 11 -15.72 12.27 -2.90
N TRP A 12 -15.33 11.00 -2.88
CA TRP A 12 -16.26 9.90 -2.74
C TRP A 12 -16.81 9.86 -1.31
N ARG A 13 -18.14 9.86 -1.20
CA ARG A 13 -18.88 9.76 0.07
C ARG A 13 -19.69 8.48 0.08
N GLN A 14 -19.56 7.72 1.17
CA GLN A 14 -20.28 6.46 1.36
C GLN A 14 -20.47 6.20 2.84
N ALA A 15 -21.71 6.20 3.32
CA ALA A 15 -22.04 6.12 4.74
C ALA A 15 -21.70 4.77 5.40
N GLY A 16 -21.46 3.71 4.60
CA GLY A 16 -21.12 2.38 5.12
C GLY A 16 -20.96 1.35 4.01
N PRO A 17 -20.55 0.12 4.34
CA PRO A 17 -20.20 -0.92 3.36
C PRO A 17 -21.32 -1.29 2.38
N LYS A 18 -22.57 -1.15 2.79
CA LYS A 18 -23.77 -1.48 1.99
C LYS A 18 -24.47 -0.26 1.41
N ALA A 19 -24.02 0.95 1.78
CA ALA A 19 -24.60 2.18 1.27
C ALA A 19 -24.14 2.43 -0.16
N GLN A 20 -25.02 3.04 -0.96
CA GLN A 20 -24.64 3.53 -2.27
C GLN A 20 -23.74 4.75 -2.09
N GLY A 21 -22.54 4.72 -2.69
CA GLY A 21 -21.63 5.85 -2.68
C GLY A 21 -21.91 6.82 -3.83
N HIS A 22 -21.49 8.06 -3.64
CA HIS A 22 -21.59 9.14 -4.62
C HIS A 22 -20.44 10.13 -4.45
N PHE A 23 -20.26 11.01 -5.42
CA PHE A 23 -19.30 12.10 -5.30
C PHE A 23 -19.97 13.36 -4.77
N GLU A 24 -19.30 14.02 -3.83
CA GLU A 24 -19.58 15.39 -3.41
C GLU A 24 -18.41 16.30 -3.78
N THR A 25 -18.69 17.56 -4.10
CA THR A 25 -17.69 18.53 -4.47
C THR A 25 -17.70 19.70 -3.48
N TYR A 26 -16.52 20.04 -2.99
CA TYR A 26 -16.30 21.09 -2.00
C TYR A 26 -15.35 22.14 -2.57
N ASP A 27 -15.65 23.42 -2.33
CA ASP A 27 -14.78 24.52 -2.66
C ASP A 27 -13.87 24.85 -1.46
N LEU A 28 -12.57 24.80 -1.66
CA LEU A 28 -11.56 25.23 -0.69
C LEU A 28 -10.84 26.47 -1.22
N LYS A 29 -10.82 27.51 -0.40
CA LYS A 29 -10.17 28.77 -0.70
C LYS A 29 -8.90 28.94 0.10
N HIS A 30 -7.92 29.60 -0.52
CA HIS A 30 -6.70 30.01 0.16
C HIS A 30 -5.94 28.85 0.81
N VAL A 31 -5.79 27.73 0.08
CA VAL A 31 -5.02 26.56 0.53
C VAL A 31 -3.54 26.83 0.34
N PHE A 32 -2.76 26.70 1.41
CA PHE A 32 -1.31 26.89 1.37
C PHE A 32 -0.64 25.79 0.52
N GLN A 33 0.14 26.18 -0.48
CA GLN A 33 0.81 25.20 -1.36
C GLN A 33 1.89 24.36 -0.68
N GLY A 34 2.43 24.81 0.45
CA GLY A 34 3.36 24.04 1.27
C GLY A 34 2.70 22.98 2.14
N ALA A 35 1.37 23.02 2.32
CA ALA A 35 0.64 22.02 3.09
C ALA A 35 0.71 20.64 2.42
N SER A 36 0.65 19.58 3.21
CA SER A 36 0.45 18.23 2.73
C SER A 36 -1.00 18.01 2.25
N PHE A 37 -1.21 16.99 1.44
CA PHE A 37 -2.55 16.62 0.98
C PHE A 37 -3.48 16.25 2.14
N LEU A 38 -2.96 15.63 3.19
CA LEU A 38 -3.76 15.28 4.37
C LEU A 38 -4.14 16.51 5.20
N GLU A 39 -3.25 17.51 5.31
CA GLU A 39 -3.60 18.80 5.94
C GLU A 39 -4.71 19.53 5.18
N MET A 40 -4.72 19.44 3.85
CA MET A 40 -5.82 19.96 3.04
C MET A 40 -7.15 19.25 3.37
N ILE A 41 -7.15 17.92 3.56
CA ILE A 41 -8.35 17.18 3.98
C ILE A 41 -8.76 17.58 5.41
N ASP A 42 -7.79 17.78 6.32
CA ASP A 42 -8.08 18.26 7.68
C ASP A 42 -8.81 19.63 7.64
N ILE A 43 -8.30 20.58 6.84
CA ILE A 43 -8.93 21.90 6.65
C ILE A 43 -10.36 21.75 6.09
N LEU A 44 -10.55 20.87 5.12
CA LEU A 44 -11.89 20.59 4.59
C LEU A 44 -12.80 19.99 5.66
N ASN A 45 -12.30 19.10 6.50
CA ASN A 45 -13.07 18.51 7.59
C ASN A 45 -13.43 19.55 8.68
N GLU A 46 -12.52 20.47 9.00
CA GLU A 46 -12.81 21.60 9.91
C GLU A 46 -13.93 22.47 9.35
N GLN A 47 -13.91 22.79 8.05
CA GLN A 47 -14.98 23.52 7.38
C GLN A 47 -16.32 22.75 7.48
N LEU A 48 -16.34 21.44 7.18
CA LEU A 48 -17.53 20.62 7.24
C LEU A 48 -18.13 20.58 8.66
N VAL A 49 -17.28 20.42 9.67
CA VAL A 49 -17.71 20.42 11.08
C VAL A 49 -18.30 21.78 11.47
N ALA A 50 -17.68 22.88 11.05
CA ALA A 50 -18.21 24.23 11.29
C ALA A 50 -19.57 24.46 10.62
N GLU A 51 -19.81 23.81 9.48
CA GLU A 51 -21.08 23.82 8.75
C GLU A 51 -22.10 22.79 9.27
N HIS A 52 -21.81 22.07 10.35
CA HIS A 52 -22.60 20.96 10.90
C HIS A 52 -22.85 19.82 9.90
N LYS A 53 -21.91 19.59 8.99
CA LYS A 53 -21.88 18.47 8.04
C LYS A 53 -21.00 17.33 8.55
N ASP A 54 -21.28 16.11 8.07
CA ASP A 54 -20.47 14.92 8.40
C ASP A 54 -19.07 15.04 7.78
N PRO A 55 -17.98 14.98 8.56
CA PRO A 55 -16.62 15.07 8.04
C PRO A 55 -16.29 13.86 7.17
N ILE A 56 -15.30 14.01 6.29
CA ILE A 56 -14.79 12.93 5.45
C ILE A 56 -14.02 11.95 6.33
N THR A 57 -14.42 10.68 6.29
CA THR A 57 -13.71 9.61 7.00
C THR A 57 -12.59 9.07 6.13
N TYR A 58 -11.36 9.09 6.64
CA TYR A 58 -10.19 8.54 5.97
C TYR A 58 -9.16 8.05 6.99
N ASP A 59 -8.32 7.11 6.58
CA ASP A 59 -7.23 6.62 7.40
C ASP A 59 -6.00 7.51 7.29
N HIS A 60 -5.45 7.89 8.44
CA HIS A 60 -4.17 8.59 8.58
C HIS A 60 -3.55 8.22 9.92
N ASP A 61 -2.22 8.10 9.96
CA ASP A 61 -1.55 7.73 11.20
C ASP A 61 -0.17 8.40 11.27
N CYS A 62 0.89 7.80 10.71
CA CYS A 62 2.25 8.30 10.88
C CYS A 62 2.52 9.67 10.24
N ARG A 63 1.85 10.02 9.14
CA ARG A 63 2.09 11.21 8.30
C ARG A 63 3.55 11.35 7.77
N GLU A 64 4.33 10.26 7.87
CA GLU A 64 5.76 10.19 7.49
C GLU A 64 6.02 9.20 6.35
N GLY A 65 4.99 8.65 5.74
CA GLY A 65 5.13 7.74 4.60
C GLY A 65 5.59 6.33 4.97
N ILE A 66 5.38 5.84 6.19
CA ILE A 66 5.90 4.56 6.68
C ILE A 66 4.83 3.56 7.13
N CYS A 67 3.61 4.00 7.48
CA CYS A 67 2.59 3.09 8.01
C CYS A 67 1.66 2.48 6.96
N GLY A 68 1.57 3.06 5.75
CA GLY A 68 0.68 2.60 4.68
C GLY A 68 -0.82 2.86 4.90
N MET A 69 -1.21 3.67 5.90
CA MET A 69 -2.62 3.89 6.25
C MET A 69 -3.33 4.88 5.33
N CYS A 70 -2.68 5.95 4.87
CA CYS A 70 -3.25 7.01 4.03
C CYS A 70 -3.54 6.53 2.58
N SER A 71 -4.32 5.47 2.48
CA SER A 71 -4.56 4.72 1.23
C SER A 71 -5.78 5.25 0.50
N MET A 72 -5.55 6.08 -0.53
CA MET A 72 -6.60 6.62 -1.39
C MET A 72 -6.11 6.90 -2.81
N TYR A 73 -7.03 6.96 -3.76
CA TYR A 73 -6.76 7.51 -5.08
C TYR A 73 -6.86 9.02 -5.07
N VAL A 74 -5.93 9.69 -5.71
CA VAL A 74 -5.97 11.13 -6.01
C VAL A 74 -5.81 11.28 -7.52
N ASN A 75 -6.79 11.87 -8.18
CA ASN A 75 -6.86 12.01 -9.63
C ASN A 75 -6.64 10.68 -10.40
N GLY A 76 -7.15 9.57 -9.84
CA GLY A 76 -7.07 8.24 -10.46
C GLY A 76 -5.75 7.49 -10.24
N HIS A 77 -4.78 8.07 -9.55
CA HIS A 77 -3.52 7.43 -9.17
C HIS A 77 -3.52 7.03 -7.69
N PRO A 78 -3.13 5.80 -7.35
CA PRO A 78 -2.88 5.42 -5.96
C PRO A 78 -1.85 6.34 -5.32
N HIS A 79 -2.19 6.93 -4.18
CA HIS A 79 -1.39 7.93 -3.46
C HIS A 79 -1.18 9.28 -4.16
N GLY A 80 -1.69 9.47 -5.38
CA GLY A 80 -1.59 10.71 -6.13
C GLY A 80 -0.63 10.66 -7.32
N PRO A 81 -0.46 11.78 -8.03
CA PRO A 81 0.24 11.83 -9.32
C PRO A 81 1.77 11.71 -9.24
N ASP A 82 2.36 11.87 -8.06
CA ASP A 82 3.80 11.76 -7.86
C ASP A 82 4.22 10.29 -7.67
N SER A 83 5.34 9.91 -8.27
CA SER A 83 5.89 8.56 -8.13
C SER A 83 6.63 8.36 -6.80
N ALA A 84 6.59 7.14 -6.27
CA ALA A 84 7.34 6.71 -5.10
C ALA A 84 7.08 7.52 -3.81
N ILE A 85 5.86 8.05 -3.66
CA ILE A 85 5.41 8.73 -2.44
C ILE A 85 4.08 8.18 -1.94
N THR A 86 3.79 8.42 -0.67
CA THR A 86 2.48 8.16 -0.07
C THR A 86 1.62 9.43 -0.08
N THR A 87 0.30 9.29 0.08
CA THR A 87 -0.61 10.45 0.09
C THR A 87 -0.25 11.48 1.16
N CYS A 88 0.27 11.05 2.32
CA CYS A 88 0.70 11.97 3.37
C CYS A 88 1.98 12.76 3.02
N GLN A 89 2.72 12.35 2.00
CA GLN A 89 3.89 13.06 1.49
C GLN A 89 3.60 13.86 0.20
N LEU A 90 2.39 13.74 -0.34
CA LEU A 90 1.92 14.57 -1.44
C LEU A 90 1.64 15.99 -0.91
N HIS A 91 2.11 17.02 -1.61
CA HIS A 91 1.94 18.41 -1.21
C HIS A 91 1.07 19.18 -2.19
N MET A 92 0.37 20.20 -1.68
CA MET A 92 -0.57 21.02 -2.47
C MET A 92 0.10 21.82 -3.60
N ARG A 93 1.42 22.05 -3.55
CA ARG A 93 2.18 22.66 -4.65
C ARG A 93 2.19 21.85 -5.95
N LYS A 94 1.72 20.62 -5.94
CA LYS A 94 1.57 19.77 -7.13
C LYS A 94 0.30 20.05 -7.91
N PHE A 95 -0.62 20.79 -7.32
CA PHE A 95 -1.91 21.15 -7.91
C PHE A 95 -1.92 22.61 -8.33
N LYS A 96 -2.76 22.91 -9.32
CA LYS A 96 -2.88 24.27 -9.89
C LYS A 96 -4.05 25.02 -9.24
N ASP A 97 -3.96 26.33 -9.26
CA ASP A 97 -5.08 27.20 -8.90
C ASP A 97 -6.30 26.91 -9.80
N GLY A 98 -7.50 26.81 -9.20
CA GLY A 98 -8.74 26.45 -9.89
C GLY A 98 -8.90 24.97 -10.22
N GLU A 99 -7.95 24.09 -9.88
CA GLU A 99 -8.00 22.66 -10.22
C GLU A 99 -9.11 21.94 -9.45
N THR A 100 -9.73 20.93 -10.09
CA THR A 100 -10.62 19.98 -9.44
C THR A 100 -9.85 18.69 -9.15
N ILE A 101 -9.68 18.38 -7.87
CA ILE A 101 -8.98 17.19 -7.39
C ILE A 101 -10.01 16.11 -7.03
N THR A 102 -9.93 14.94 -7.66
CA THR A 102 -10.84 13.82 -7.37
C THR A 102 -10.18 12.86 -6.39
N VAL A 103 -10.87 12.55 -5.28
CA VAL A 103 -10.40 11.66 -4.21
C VAL A 103 -11.36 10.50 -4.03
N GLU A 104 -10.84 9.27 -4.03
CA GLU A 104 -11.63 8.04 -3.97
C GLU A 104 -10.96 7.01 -3.05
N PRO A 105 -11.73 6.10 -2.43
CA PRO A 105 -11.16 4.96 -1.72
C PRO A 105 -10.49 3.97 -2.68
N TRP A 106 -9.74 3.00 -2.16
CA TRP A 106 -9.26 1.89 -2.96
C TRP A 106 -10.42 1.18 -3.68
N ARG A 107 -10.34 1.05 -4.99
CA ARG A 107 -11.31 0.34 -5.83
C ARG A 107 -10.92 -1.13 -5.97
N SER A 108 -10.87 -1.85 -4.87
CA SER A 108 -10.53 -3.26 -4.88
C SER A 108 -11.58 -4.06 -4.12
N ARG A 109 -12.03 -5.16 -4.72
CA ARG A 109 -12.93 -6.10 -4.05
C ARG A 109 -12.34 -6.65 -2.76
N ALA A 110 -11.00 -6.76 -2.68
CA ALA A 110 -10.29 -7.24 -1.51
C ALA A 110 -10.20 -6.21 -0.38
N PHE A 111 -10.52 -4.95 -0.66
CA PHE A 111 -10.52 -3.84 0.29
C PHE A 111 -11.89 -3.15 0.30
N PRO A 112 -12.94 -3.77 0.89
CA PRO A 112 -14.26 -3.18 0.92
C PRO A 112 -14.27 -1.86 1.69
N VAL A 113 -15.08 -0.90 1.21
CA VAL A 113 -15.21 0.41 1.86
C VAL A 113 -15.90 0.24 3.21
N ILE A 114 -15.31 0.82 4.25
CA ILE A 114 -15.90 0.94 5.59
C ILE A 114 -16.78 2.18 5.64
N LYS A 115 -16.21 3.34 5.33
CA LYS A 115 -16.92 4.62 5.19
C LYS A 115 -16.06 5.59 4.36
N ASP A 116 -16.64 6.31 3.45
CA ASP A 116 -16.00 7.31 2.58
C ASP A 116 -14.71 6.80 1.93
N LEU A 117 -13.54 7.26 2.38
CA LEU A 117 -12.24 6.89 1.87
C LEU A 117 -11.57 5.74 2.65
N MET A 118 -12.11 5.39 3.81
CA MET A 118 -11.61 4.31 4.66
C MET A 118 -12.02 2.94 4.12
N VAL A 119 -11.06 2.01 4.02
CA VAL A 119 -11.27 0.64 3.53
C VAL A 119 -10.76 -0.41 4.51
N ASP A 120 -11.37 -1.59 4.51
CA ASP A 120 -10.89 -2.75 5.27
C ASP A 120 -9.71 -3.41 4.53
N ARG A 121 -8.54 -3.41 5.15
CA ARG A 121 -7.32 -4.06 4.66
C ARG A 121 -6.97 -5.35 5.40
N GLY A 122 -7.88 -5.88 6.19
CA GLY A 122 -7.68 -7.11 6.96
C GLY A 122 -7.30 -8.33 6.11
N ALA A 123 -7.56 -8.29 4.78
CA ALA A 123 -7.06 -9.32 3.87
C ALA A 123 -5.51 -9.37 3.84
N TYR A 124 -4.82 -8.24 3.91
CA TYR A 124 -3.36 -8.20 3.98
C TYR A 124 -2.82 -8.73 5.31
N ASP A 125 -3.48 -8.41 6.41
CA ASP A 125 -3.11 -8.93 7.74
C ASP A 125 -3.21 -10.46 7.79
N LYS A 126 -4.27 -11.03 7.20
CA LYS A 126 -4.44 -12.49 7.09
C LYS A 126 -3.33 -13.15 6.25
N ILE A 127 -2.87 -12.50 5.17
CA ILE A 127 -1.73 -12.98 4.39
C ILE A 127 -0.46 -12.95 5.24
N MET A 128 -0.23 -11.86 5.99
CA MET A 128 0.94 -11.75 6.86
C MET A 128 0.92 -12.79 7.98
N GLN A 129 -0.23 -13.05 8.58
CA GLN A 129 -0.41 -14.10 9.59
C GLN A 129 -0.12 -15.50 9.04
N ALA A 130 -0.35 -15.75 7.74
CA ALA A 130 -0.10 -17.04 7.12
C ALA A 130 1.38 -17.41 6.98
N GLY A 131 2.31 -16.42 7.01
CA GLY A 131 3.73 -16.73 6.86
C GLY A 131 4.67 -15.52 6.82
N GLY A 132 4.17 -14.31 7.00
CA GLY A 132 4.95 -13.08 6.92
C GLY A 132 5.87 -12.81 8.12
N PHE A 133 6.26 -13.83 8.86
CA PHE A 133 7.06 -13.77 10.08
C PHE A 133 8.16 -14.83 10.08
N VAL A 134 9.06 -14.75 11.05
CA VAL A 134 10.06 -15.78 11.37
C VAL A 134 9.68 -16.39 12.73
N SER A 135 9.58 -17.73 12.78
CA SER A 135 9.35 -18.47 14.03
C SER A 135 10.69 -18.77 14.76
N VAL A 136 10.64 -19.61 15.77
CA VAL A 136 11.86 -20.13 16.44
C VAL A 136 12.65 -21.11 15.57
N ASN A 137 12.08 -21.60 14.47
CA ASN A 137 12.72 -22.56 13.56
C ASN A 137 13.64 -21.85 12.56
N THR A 138 14.80 -21.41 13.03
CA THR A 138 15.77 -20.63 12.24
C THR A 138 16.98 -21.44 11.79
N GLY A 139 17.04 -22.75 12.11
CA GLY A 139 18.18 -23.63 11.80
C GLY A 139 19.32 -23.55 12.82
N GLY A 140 20.49 -24.06 12.43
CA GLY A 140 21.68 -24.06 13.29
C GLY A 140 22.32 -22.67 13.40
N VAL A 141 23.10 -22.49 14.47
CA VAL A 141 23.91 -21.27 14.68
C VAL A 141 25.19 -21.40 13.82
N PRO A 142 25.50 -20.42 12.96
CA PRO A 142 26.76 -20.40 12.20
C PRO A 142 27.95 -20.10 13.12
N ASP A 143 29.16 -20.34 12.64
CA ASP A 143 30.38 -19.92 13.29
C ASP A 143 30.35 -18.40 13.58
N ALA A 144 30.88 -18.00 14.73
CA ALA A 144 30.85 -16.59 15.18
C ALA A 144 31.56 -15.63 14.19
N ASN A 145 32.54 -16.11 13.42
CA ASN A 145 33.26 -15.34 12.41
C ASN A 145 32.68 -15.50 10.98
N ALA A 146 31.66 -16.32 10.81
CA ALA A 146 31.04 -16.50 9.50
C ALA A 146 30.25 -15.24 9.07
N ILE A 147 30.31 -14.93 7.77
CA ILE A 147 29.46 -13.97 7.14
C ILE A 147 28.20 -14.72 6.63
N PRO A 148 27.05 -14.60 7.30
CA PRO A 148 25.86 -15.41 6.98
C PRO A 148 25.34 -15.20 5.57
N ILE A 149 25.41 -13.96 5.05
CA ILE A 149 25.06 -13.56 3.69
C ILE A 149 25.97 -12.45 3.17
N PRO A 150 26.23 -12.38 1.85
CA PRO A 150 26.93 -11.24 1.24
C PRO A 150 26.10 -9.95 1.35
N LYS A 151 26.78 -8.79 1.47
CA LYS A 151 26.12 -7.49 1.54
C LYS A 151 25.07 -7.24 0.44
N PRO A 152 25.34 -7.51 -0.86
CA PRO A 152 24.34 -7.29 -1.92
C PRO A 152 23.03 -8.07 -1.70
N VAL A 153 23.12 -9.27 -1.13
CA VAL A 153 21.94 -10.09 -0.81
C VAL A 153 21.16 -9.49 0.37
N ALA A 154 21.89 -8.97 1.37
CA ALA A 154 21.26 -8.25 2.48
C ALA A 154 20.56 -6.98 2.02
N ASP A 155 21.19 -6.20 1.15
CA ASP A 155 20.62 -5.00 0.56
C ASP A 155 19.31 -5.33 -0.21
N GLU A 156 19.33 -6.37 -1.06
CA GLU A 156 18.13 -6.83 -1.78
C GLU A 156 17.01 -7.27 -0.82
N ALA A 157 17.35 -7.91 0.30
CA ALA A 157 16.38 -8.27 1.32
C ALA A 157 15.77 -7.04 2.00
N MET A 158 16.57 -6.02 2.28
CA MET A 158 16.10 -4.78 2.91
C MET A 158 15.27 -3.93 1.94
N ASP A 159 15.61 -3.88 0.66
CA ASP A 159 14.79 -3.25 -0.38
C ASP A 159 13.40 -3.91 -0.46
N ALA A 160 13.34 -5.22 -0.40
CA ALA A 160 12.07 -5.94 -0.33
C ALA A 160 11.29 -5.65 0.97
N ALA A 161 12.00 -5.46 2.10
CA ALA A 161 11.43 -5.12 3.40
C ALA A 161 10.82 -3.72 3.46
N SER A 162 11.14 -2.84 2.51
CA SER A 162 10.59 -1.47 2.45
C SER A 162 9.08 -1.43 2.22
N CYS A 163 8.45 -2.54 1.85
CA CYS A 163 7.01 -2.65 1.65
C CYS A 163 6.24 -2.30 2.94
N ILE A 164 5.35 -1.29 2.85
CA ILE A 164 4.53 -0.80 3.97
C ILE A 164 3.10 -1.36 3.98
N GLY A 165 2.76 -2.30 3.11
CA GLY A 165 1.43 -2.92 3.06
C GLY A 165 0.28 -1.98 2.73
N CYS A 166 0.52 -0.88 2.01
CA CYS A 166 -0.50 0.15 1.74
C CYS A 166 -1.64 -0.30 0.81
N GLY A 167 -1.44 -1.32 -0.02
CA GLY A 167 -2.47 -1.81 -0.95
C GLY A 167 -2.41 -1.22 -2.36
N ALA A 168 -1.60 -0.19 -2.62
CA ALA A 168 -1.51 0.45 -3.94
C ALA A 168 -1.26 -0.54 -5.08
N CYS A 169 -0.39 -1.53 -4.86
CA CYS A 169 -0.06 -2.54 -5.85
C CYS A 169 -1.26 -3.42 -6.27
N ALA A 170 -2.13 -3.79 -5.32
CA ALA A 170 -3.31 -4.59 -5.62
C ALA A 170 -4.40 -3.76 -6.30
N THR A 171 -4.55 -2.50 -5.91
CA THR A 171 -5.59 -1.62 -6.47
C THR A 171 -5.23 -1.09 -7.86
N ALA A 172 -3.94 -0.87 -8.14
CA ALA A 172 -3.46 -0.51 -9.48
C ALA A 172 -3.50 -1.69 -10.47
N CYS A 173 -3.55 -2.92 -9.97
CA CYS A 173 -3.52 -4.11 -10.81
C CYS A 173 -4.88 -4.37 -11.46
N LYS A 174 -4.92 -4.56 -12.79
CA LYS A 174 -6.14 -4.94 -13.53
C LYS A 174 -6.85 -6.16 -12.95
N ASN A 175 -6.08 -7.10 -12.42
CA ASN A 175 -6.59 -8.35 -11.87
C ASN A 175 -6.79 -8.28 -10.34
N GLY A 176 -6.50 -7.15 -9.69
CA GLY A 176 -6.54 -7.06 -8.24
C GLY A 176 -5.55 -8.01 -7.54
N SER A 177 -4.38 -8.26 -8.15
CA SER A 177 -3.39 -9.22 -7.62
C SER A 177 -2.58 -8.62 -6.48
N ALA A 178 -2.46 -9.35 -5.35
CA ALA A 178 -1.57 -8.99 -4.25
C ALA A 178 -0.14 -9.53 -4.43
N MET A 179 0.22 -9.98 -5.64
CA MET A 179 1.48 -10.69 -5.91
C MET A 179 2.70 -9.90 -5.49
N LEU A 180 2.77 -8.58 -5.72
CA LEU A 180 3.93 -7.77 -5.32
C LEU A 180 4.04 -7.66 -3.79
N PHE A 181 2.93 -7.52 -3.08
CA PHE A 181 2.90 -7.49 -1.62
C PHE A 181 3.41 -8.80 -1.01
N VAL A 182 2.89 -9.94 -1.47
CA VAL A 182 3.33 -11.27 -1.02
C VAL A 182 4.80 -11.50 -1.38
N ALA A 183 5.19 -11.14 -2.61
CA ALA A 183 6.54 -11.30 -3.13
C ALA A 183 7.58 -10.52 -2.32
N ALA A 184 7.26 -9.30 -1.89
CA ALA A 184 8.15 -8.50 -1.07
C ALA A 184 8.51 -9.21 0.24
N LYS A 185 7.51 -9.74 0.96
CA LYS A 185 7.76 -10.44 2.23
C LYS A 185 8.42 -11.79 2.05
N VAL A 186 8.00 -12.58 1.08
CA VAL A 186 8.64 -13.87 0.77
C VAL A 186 10.09 -13.65 0.36
N SER A 187 10.38 -12.67 -0.51
CA SER A 187 11.76 -12.35 -0.91
C SER A 187 12.62 -11.92 0.26
N GLN A 188 12.15 -10.98 1.07
CA GLN A 188 12.85 -10.53 2.26
C GLN A 188 13.33 -11.70 3.10
N LEU A 189 12.40 -12.58 3.50
CA LEU A 189 12.70 -13.66 4.43
C LEU A 189 13.43 -14.85 3.77
N ALA A 190 13.28 -15.08 2.46
CA ALA A 190 14.04 -16.10 1.75
C ALA A 190 15.50 -15.71 1.54
N LEU A 191 15.81 -14.41 1.48
CA LEU A 191 17.18 -13.92 1.35
C LEU A 191 17.93 -13.86 2.69
N LEU A 192 17.21 -13.69 3.79
CA LEU A 192 17.80 -13.60 5.13
C LEU A 192 18.07 -14.99 5.72
N PRO A 193 19.19 -15.20 6.43
CA PRO A 193 19.56 -16.51 6.99
C PRO A 193 18.45 -17.10 7.86
N GLN A 194 17.89 -16.31 8.76
CA GLN A 194 16.87 -16.72 9.71
C GLN A 194 15.52 -17.07 9.07
N GLY A 195 15.26 -16.65 7.84
CA GLY A 195 14.03 -16.95 7.11
C GLY A 195 14.12 -18.15 6.16
N LYS A 196 15.35 -18.64 5.86
CA LYS A 196 15.60 -19.68 4.83
C LYS A 196 14.97 -21.04 5.17
N ILE A 197 14.99 -21.44 6.42
CA ILE A 197 14.48 -22.75 6.84
C ILE A 197 12.98 -22.87 6.54
N GLU A 198 12.24 -21.81 6.75
CA GLU A 198 10.78 -21.76 6.55
C GLU A 198 10.37 -21.25 5.16
N ALA A 199 11.32 -20.96 4.26
CA ALA A 199 11.02 -20.30 2.98
C ALA A 199 10.01 -21.07 2.13
N ALA A 200 10.11 -22.41 2.06
CA ALA A 200 9.19 -23.25 1.29
C ALA A 200 7.76 -23.23 1.88
N ALA A 201 7.63 -23.46 3.18
CA ALA A 201 6.35 -23.42 3.88
C ALA A 201 5.69 -22.03 3.77
N ARG A 202 6.48 -20.98 3.97
CA ARG A 202 6.04 -19.59 3.83
C ARG A 202 5.49 -19.29 2.44
N ALA A 203 6.24 -19.63 1.38
CA ALA A 203 5.80 -19.38 0.01
C ALA A 203 4.48 -20.07 -0.30
N LYS A 204 4.31 -21.35 0.09
CA LYS A 204 3.07 -22.10 -0.08
C LYS A 204 1.92 -21.46 0.70
N ALA A 205 2.12 -21.18 1.99
CA ALA A 205 1.08 -20.67 2.88
C ALA A 205 0.58 -19.28 2.47
N MET A 206 1.50 -18.36 2.16
CA MET A 206 1.14 -16.98 1.80
C MET A 206 0.46 -16.91 0.42
N VAL A 207 0.90 -17.73 -0.57
CA VAL A 207 0.24 -17.81 -1.87
C VAL A 207 -1.16 -18.42 -1.73
N ALA A 208 -1.30 -19.54 -1.00
CA ALA A 208 -2.60 -20.15 -0.77
C ALA A 208 -3.58 -19.19 -0.06
N LYS A 209 -3.09 -18.41 0.92
CA LYS A 209 -3.92 -17.42 1.61
C LYS A 209 -4.32 -16.27 0.69
N MET A 210 -3.43 -15.82 -0.18
CA MET A 210 -3.75 -14.80 -1.19
C MET A 210 -4.86 -15.27 -2.14
N ASP A 211 -4.78 -16.53 -2.61
CA ASP A 211 -5.80 -17.14 -3.48
C ASP A 211 -7.13 -17.32 -2.74
N GLU A 212 -7.11 -17.82 -1.51
CA GLU A 212 -8.31 -17.97 -0.64
C GLU A 212 -9.05 -16.65 -0.44
N LEU A 213 -8.32 -15.55 -0.30
CA LEU A 213 -8.88 -14.21 -0.09
C LEU A 213 -9.38 -13.55 -1.38
N GLY A 214 -9.28 -14.23 -2.51
CA GLY A 214 -9.84 -13.81 -3.79
C GLY A 214 -9.04 -12.74 -4.52
N PHE A 215 -7.74 -12.60 -4.24
CA PHE A 215 -6.84 -11.81 -5.07
C PHE A 215 -6.62 -12.48 -6.43
N GLY A 216 -6.63 -11.67 -7.49
CA GLY A 216 -6.48 -12.19 -8.84
C GLY A 216 -5.06 -12.59 -9.21
N ASN A 217 -4.93 -13.34 -10.30
CA ASN A 217 -3.64 -13.81 -10.80
C ASN A 217 -2.80 -12.69 -11.42
N CYS A 218 -1.49 -12.75 -11.21
CA CYS A 218 -0.54 -11.84 -11.81
C CYS A 218 -0.36 -12.13 -13.33
N THR A 219 -0.56 -11.12 -14.16
CA THR A 219 -0.28 -11.15 -15.62
C THR A 219 0.93 -10.29 -16.00
N ASN A 220 1.74 -9.91 -15.00
CA ASN A 220 3.00 -9.19 -15.16
C ASN A 220 2.90 -7.86 -15.93
N THR A 221 1.83 -7.09 -15.71
CA THR A 221 1.63 -5.79 -16.36
C THR A 221 2.54 -4.67 -15.85
N GLY A 222 3.15 -4.84 -14.68
CA GLY A 222 4.06 -3.87 -14.06
C GLY A 222 3.40 -2.69 -13.34
N ALA A 223 2.08 -2.51 -13.44
CA ALA A 223 1.36 -1.41 -12.80
C ALA A 223 1.60 -1.32 -11.28
N CYS A 224 1.72 -2.48 -10.62
CA CYS A 224 1.98 -2.56 -9.19
C CYS A 224 3.32 -1.92 -8.76
N ALA A 225 4.36 -2.04 -9.58
CA ALA A 225 5.67 -1.43 -9.28
C ALA A 225 5.67 0.06 -9.66
N ALA A 226 4.97 0.44 -10.74
CA ALA A 226 4.85 1.83 -11.16
C ALA A 226 4.16 2.70 -10.11
N GLU A 227 3.13 2.17 -9.45
CA GLU A 227 2.35 2.88 -8.42
C GLU A 227 2.84 2.59 -6.98
N CYS A 228 3.98 1.90 -6.82
CA CYS A 228 4.48 1.55 -5.50
C CYS A 228 5.15 2.76 -4.82
N PRO A 229 4.64 3.24 -3.66
CA PRO A 229 5.22 4.38 -2.95
C PRO A 229 6.60 4.07 -2.34
N LYS A 230 7.03 2.81 -2.34
CA LYS A 230 8.32 2.33 -1.83
C LYS A 230 9.21 1.70 -2.90
N SER A 231 8.85 1.84 -4.17
CA SER A 231 9.64 1.35 -5.32
C SER A 231 10.01 -0.13 -5.22
N VAL A 232 9.13 -0.97 -4.65
CA VAL A 232 9.39 -2.42 -4.53
C VAL A 232 9.53 -3.03 -5.92
N SER A 233 10.67 -3.67 -6.18
CA SER A 233 11.03 -4.22 -7.49
C SER A 233 10.17 -5.41 -7.90
N LEU A 234 9.84 -5.49 -9.20
CA LEU A 234 9.23 -6.67 -9.83
C LEU A 234 10.10 -7.94 -9.74
N ALA A 235 11.41 -7.81 -9.53
CA ALA A 235 12.30 -8.94 -9.30
C ALA A 235 11.86 -9.81 -8.11
N ASN A 236 11.16 -9.22 -7.14
CA ASN A 236 10.59 -9.95 -6.03
C ASN A 236 9.50 -10.94 -6.48
N ILE A 237 8.71 -10.62 -7.51
CA ILE A 237 7.71 -11.53 -8.08
C ILE A 237 8.41 -12.75 -8.73
N ALA A 238 9.49 -12.53 -9.47
CA ALA A 238 10.28 -13.62 -10.04
C ALA A 238 10.86 -14.52 -8.95
N ARG A 239 11.34 -13.93 -7.84
CA ARG A 239 11.82 -14.68 -6.68
C ARG A 239 10.71 -15.49 -6.02
N LEU A 240 9.53 -14.90 -5.76
CA LEU A 240 8.38 -15.61 -5.22
C LEU A 240 8.03 -16.82 -6.08
N ASN A 241 7.95 -16.65 -7.41
CA ASN A 241 7.66 -17.75 -8.33
C ASN A 241 8.68 -18.88 -8.21
N ARG A 242 9.99 -18.54 -8.12
CA ARG A 242 11.06 -19.51 -7.92
C ARG A 242 10.92 -20.25 -6.58
N GLU A 243 10.71 -19.54 -5.47
CA GLU A 243 10.53 -20.13 -4.14
C GLU A 243 9.30 -21.04 -4.09
N PHE A 244 8.19 -20.61 -4.67
CA PHE A 244 6.95 -21.38 -4.72
C PHE A 244 7.08 -22.65 -5.57
N LEU A 245 7.71 -22.56 -6.76
CA LEU A 245 7.97 -23.74 -7.59
C LEU A 245 8.93 -24.71 -6.90
N ALA A 246 10.05 -24.22 -6.35
CA ALA A 246 10.99 -25.04 -5.62
C ALA A 246 10.35 -25.74 -4.40
N ALA A 247 9.39 -25.06 -3.74
CA ALA A 247 8.67 -25.62 -2.61
C ALA A 247 7.78 -26.81 -3.00
N LYS A 248 7.25 -26.85 -4.24
CA LYS A 248 6.45 -27.97 -4.74
C LYS A 248 7.22 -29.27 -4.97
N PHE A 249 8.55 -29.17 -5.10
CA PHE A 249 9.44 -30.34 -5.30
C PHE A 249 10.14 -30.81 -4.01
N LYS A 250 9.83 -30.19 -2.86
CA LYS A 250 10.43 -30.52 -1.56
C LYS A 250 9.52 -31.37 -0.66
N ASP A 251 8.39 -31.82 -1.17
CA ASP A 251 7.44 -32.71 -0.45
C ASP A 251 7.70 -34.17 -0.82
#